data_744ab13e16359512b1ba404dc1b95424
#
_entry.id   744ab13e16359512b1ba404dc1b95424
#
_cell.length_a   1.000
_cell.length_b   1.000
_cell.length_c   1.000
_cell.angle_alpha   90.00
_cell.angle_beta   90.00
_cell.angle_gamma   90.00
#
_symmetry.space_group_name_H-M   'P 1'
#
loop_
_entity.id
_entity.type
_entity.pdbx_description
1 polymer ?
#
loop_
_entity_poly.entity_id
_entity_poly.type
_entity_poly.pdbx_seq_one_letter_code
_entity_poly.pdbx_strand_id
1 'polypeptide(L)'
;MEPVIEMKEQNEKEVEKVEKVEKVKKVKKDPIILQQNYNDSNLYEFGLDEAGRGSLFGGVYVACVVLPKDSSNFDGKDIKDSKKFSSKKKIMKVAEYIKEHAVAWNVSWVDESEIDKNNILESSMRGMHKCLDALFPSLGGYKDIDKCLALVDGNYFNPYSRFNNDKHCISQLPHITVEQGDSKYMAIAAASILAKTARDSYILELCQEYPELVERYGLDTNMGYGTKRHLEGIRQHGISQWHRRTFGDLCKSAAVNMVTR
;
A
#
# COMPACT_ATOMS: atom_id res chain seq x y z
N MET A 1 68.88 3.94 5.63
CA MET A 1 67.53 3.84 6.30
C MET A 1 66.41 4.32 5.39
N GLU A 2 66.50 4.06 4.06
CA GLU A 2 65.51 4.57 3.07
C GLU A 2 64.66 3.52 2.32
N PRO A 3 64.79 2.22 2.45
CA PRO A 3 63.89 1.34 1.68
C PRO A 3 62.59 0.98 2.31
N VAL A 4 62.37 1.35 3.60
CA VAL A 4 61.14 0.96 4.35
C VAL A 4 59.95 1.94 4.12
N ILE A 5 60.24 3.18 3.75
CA ILE A 5 59.22 4.23 3.51
C ILE A 5 58.58 4.06 2.14
N GLU A 6 59.34 3.74 1.10
CA GLU A 6 58.79 3.50 -0.24
C GLU A 6 57.86 2.29 -0.35
N MET A 7 58.13 1.22 0.42
CA MET A 7 57.23 0.04 0.45
C MET A 7 55.89 0.30 1.17
N LYS A 8 55.85 1.22 2.09
CA LYS A 8 54.56 1.61 2.75
C LYS A 8 53.69 2.47 1.85
N GLU A 9 54.25 3.44 1.12
CA GLU A 9 53.49 4.26 0.19
C GLU A 9 53.00 3.49 -1.06
N GLN A 10 53.72 2.47 -1.52
CA GLN A 10 53.25 1.60 -2.59
C GLN A 10 52.08 0.68 -2.13
N ASN A 11 52.14 0.13 -0.91
CA ASN A 11 51.06 -0.66 -0.37
C ASN A 11 49.80 0.17 -0.09
N GLU A 12 49.91 1.42 0.40
CA GLU A 12 48.75 2.29 0.59
C GLU A 12 48.08 2.68 -0.73
N LYS A 13 48.85 2.90 -1.80
CA LYS A 13 48.31 3.18 -3.15
C LYS A 13 47.67 1.96 -3.83
N GLU A 14 48.12 0.75 -3.52
CA GLU A 14 47.47 -0.48 -3.99
C GLU A 14 46.19 -0.79 -3.24
N VAL A 15 46.14 -0.57 -1.92
CA VAL A 15 44.93 -0.72 -1.09
C VAL A 15 43.87 0.32 -1.53
N GLU A 16 44.23 1.58 -1.76
CA GLU A 16 43.29 2.59 -2.29
C GLU A 16 42.78 2.27 -3.71
N LYS A 17 43.56 1.59 -4.54
CA LYS A 17 43.13 1.13 -5.87
C LYS A 17 42.19 -0.08 -5.79
N VAL A 18 42.37 -0.97 -4.81
CA VAL A 18 41.49 -2.14 -4.61
C VAL A 18 40.16 -1.69 -4.02
N GLU A 19 40.13 -0.71 -3.08
CA GLU A 19 38.88 -0.16 -2.56
C GLU A 19 38.07 0.66 -3.59
N LYS A 20 38.73 1.22 -4.62
CA LYS A 20 38.02 1.92 -5.72
C LYS A 20 37.44 0.99 -6.80
N VAL A 21 37.78 -0.28 -6.83
CA VAL A 21 37.33 -1.24 -7.86
C VAL A 21 36.08 -2.02 -7.41
N GLU A 22 35.75 -2.06 -6.12
CA GLU A 22 34.53 -2.69 -5.59
C GLU A 22 33.33 -1.74 -5.38
N LYS A 23 33.18 -0.69 -6.18
CA LYS A 23 31.85 -0.17 -6.47
C LYS A 23 31.17 -1.18 -7.38
N VAL A 24 30.62 -2.23 -6.78
CA VAL A 24 29.73 -3.20 -7.40
C VAL A 24 28.80 -2.45 -8.34
N LYS A 25 28.97 -2.63 -9.64
CA LYS A 25 28.01 -2.18 -10.65
C LYS A 25 26.67 -2.77 -10.22
N LYS A 26 25.72 -1.93 -9.77
CA LYS A 26 24.34 -2.36 -9.52
C LYS A 26 23.90 -3.09 -10.77
N VAL A 27 23.83 -4.41 -10.71
CA VAL A 27 23.26 -5.24 -11.76
C VAL A 27 21.86 -4.66 -11.97
N LYS A 28 21.57 -4.15 -13.15
CA LYS A 28 20.23 -3.75 -13.53
C LYS A 28 19.41 -5.03 -13.45
N LYS A 29 18.59 -5.16 -12.40
CA LYS A 29 17.62 -6.24 -12.33
C LYS A 29 16.72 -6.08 -13.54
N ASP A 30 16.50 -7.18 -14.25
CA ASP A 30 15.53 -7.21 -15.34
C ASP A 30 14.19 -6.64 -14.86
N PRO A 31 13.43 -5.96 -15.73
CA PRO A 31 12.13 -5.44 -15.35
C PRO A 31 11.24 -6.57 -14.85
N ILE A 32 10.75 -6.45 -13.63
CA ILE A 32 9.82 -7.42 -13.06
C ILE A 32 8.54 -7.32 -13.89
N ILE A 33 8.23 -8.38 -14.64
CA ILE A 33 6.97 -8.50 -15.38
C ILE A 33 5.95 -9.05 -14.39
N LEU A 34 4.91 -8.26 -14.09
CA LEU A 34 3.81 -8.69 -13.25
C LEU A 34 2.96 -9.75 -13.98
N GLN A 35 2.57 -10.78 -13.25
CA GLN A 35 1.60 -11.76 -13.77
C GLN A 35 0.22 -11.10 -13.87
N GLN A 36 -0.41 -11.22 -15.04
CA GLN A 36 -1.72 -10.62 -15.28
C GLN A 36 -2.81 -11.38 -14.53
N ASN A 37 -2.77 -12.73 -14.61
CA ASN A 37 -3.72 -13.63 -13.96
C ASN A 37 -2.97 -14.65 -13.10
N TYR A 38 -3.62 -15.15 -12.07
CA TYR A 38 -3.18 -16.32 -11.31
C TYR A 38 -3.58 -17.62 -12.03
N ASN A 39 -4.85 -17.69 -12.47
CA ASN A 39 -5.39 -18.84 -13.20
C ASN A 39 -6.51 -18.39 -14.15
N ASP A 40 -6.41 -18.77 -15.41
CA ASP A 40 -7.38 -18.40 -16.44
C ASP A 40 -8.77 -19.02 -16.20
N SER A 41 -8.87 -20.10 -15.45
CA SER A 41 -10.15 -20.75 -15.12
C SER A 41 -11.01 -19.99 -14.12
N ASN A 42 -10.44 -19.06 -13.34
CA ASN A 42 -11.21 -18.22 -12.42
C ASN A 42 -12.17 -17.31 -13.20
N LEU A 43 -13.39 -17.11 -12.71
CA LEU A 43 -14.32 -16.16 -13.31
C LEU A 43 -13.81 -14.71 -13.15
N TYR A 44 -13.48 -14.35 -11.91
CA TYR A 44 -12.85 -13.07 -11.55
C TYR A 44 -11.71 -13.29 -10.56
N GLU A 45 -10.68 -12.46 -10.66
CA GLU A 45 -9.59 -12.38 -9.68
C GLU A 45 -9.58 -11.00 -9.05
N PHE A 46 -9.77 -10.95 -7.74
CA PHE A 46 -9.84 -9.75 -6.92
C PHE A 46 -8.46 -9.48 -6.33
N GLY A 47 -7.72 -8.51 -6.85
CA GLY A 47 -6.48 -8.04 -6.25
C GLY A 47 -6.77 -7.10 -5.08
N LEU A 48 -6.24 -7.40 -3.90
CA LEU A 48 -6.47 -6.66 -2.66
C LEU A 48 -5.16 -6.20 -2.04
N ASP A 49 -5.09 -4.92 -1.68
CA ASP A 49 -3.95 -4.32 -0.96
C ASP A 49 -4.41 -3.14 -0.10
N GLU A 50 -3.58 -2.73 0.88
CA GLU A 50 -3.85 -1.61 1.75
C GLU A 50 -2.73 -0.56 1.74
N ALA A 51 -3.09 0.69 2.05
CA ALA A 51 -2.17 1.80 2.28
C ALA A 51 -2.38 2.44 3.65
N GLY A 52 -1.27 2.80 4.30
CA GLY A 52 -1.33 3.47 5.60
C GLY A 52 -1.34 2.56 6.81
N ARG A 53 -1.05 1.26 6.67
CA ARG A 53 -1.01 0.32 7.80
C ARG A 53 -0.08 0.76 8.92
N GLY A 54 1.15 1.18 8.62
CA GLY A 54 2.16 1.62 9.61
C GLY A 54 2.15 3.12 9.90
N SER A 55 1.14 3.86 9.49
CA SER A 55 1.04 5.31 9.72
C SER A 55 0.56 5.62 11.13
N LEU A 56 1.05 6.72 11.73
CA LEU A 56 0.59 7.22 13.02
C LEU A 56 -0.67 8.10 12.91
N PHE A 57 -1.05 8.51 11.69
CA PHE A 57 -2.09 9.48 11.41
C PHE A 57 -3.04 8.99 10.33
N GLY A 58 -4.32 9.24 10.51
CA GLY A 58 -5.39 8.94 9.56
C GLY A 58 -5.73 7.47 9.43
N GLY A 59 -6.78 7.18 8.66
CA GLY A 59 -7.30 5.84 8.42
C GLY A 59 -6.37 4.93 7.62
N VAL A 60 -6.70 3.65 7.56
CA VAL A 60 -6.17 2.68 6.60
C VAL A 60 -7.09 2.65 5.38
N TYR A 61 -6.51 2.74 4.21
CA TYR A 61 -7.20 2.69 2.92
C TYR A 61 -6.93 1.35 2.27
N VAL A 62 -7.98 0.71 1.81
CA VAL A 62 -7.93 -0.59 1.16
C VAL A 62 -8.52 -0.47 -0.23
N ALA A 63 -7.92 -1.11 -1.20
CA ALA A 63 -8.50 -1.21 -2.53
C ALA A 63 -8.67 -2.67 -2.96
N CYS A 64 -9.66 -2.88 -3.80
CA CYS A 64 -9.89 -4.12 -4.51
C CYS A 64 -10.04 -3.79 -5.99
N VAL A 65 -9.34 -4.54 -6.84
CA VAL A 65 -9.35 -4.35 -8.30
C VAL A 65 -9.54 -5.69 -9.00
N VAL A 66 -10.45 -5.72 -9.96
CA VAL A 66 -10.64 -6.82 -10.91
C VAL A 66 -10.20 -6.32 -12.29
N LEU A 67 -9.14 -6.91 -12.82
CA LEU A 67 -8.61 -6.54 -14.14
C LEU A 67 -9.20 -7.42 -15.25
N PRO A 68 -9.26 -6.91 -16.50
CA PRO A 68 -9.57 -7.74 -17.66
C PRO A 68 -8.57 -8.87 -17.81
N LYS A 69 -9.05 -10.08 -18.11
CA LYS A 69 -8.19 -11.23 -18.43
C LYS A 69 -7.61 -11.14 -19.83
N ASP A 70 -8.35 -10.54 -20.75
CA ASP A 70 -7.90 -10.31 -22.11
C ASP A 70 -7.02 -9.05 -22.16
N SER A 71 -5.75 -9.24 -22.54
CA SER A 71 -4.78 -8.17 -22.71
C SER A 71 -4.98 -7.33 -23.98
N SER A 72 -5.89 -7.71 -24.89
CA SER A 72 -6.10 -6.99 -26.15
C SER A 72 -6.61 -5.56 -25.93
N ASN A 73 -7.33 -5.31 -24.84
CA ASN A 73 -7.94 -4.03 -24.49
C ASN A 73 -7.40 -3.42 -23.18
N PHE A 74 -6.37 -4.05 -22.58
CA PHE A 74 -5.79 -3.58 -21.31
C PHE A 74 -4.27 -3.56 -21.37
N ASP A 75 -3.66 -2.38 -21.39
CA ASP A 75 -2.21 -2.19 -21.36
C ASP A 75 -1.73 -1.89 -19.92
N GLY A 76 -1.39 -2.94 -19.19
CA GLY A 76 -0.92 -2.88 -17.81
C GLY A 76 0.56 -2.50 -17.62
N LYS A 77 1.29 -2.12 -18.70
CA LYS A 77 2.76 -1.89 -18.67
C LYS A 77 3.24 -0.85 -17.64
N ASP A 78 2.39 0.13 -17.33
CA ASP A 78 2.71 1.19 -16.36
C ASP A 78 2.31 0.81 -14.92
N ILE A 79 1.60 -0.29 -14.72
CA ILE A 79 1.23 -0.81 -13.40
C ILE A 79 2.45 -1.49 -12.79
N LYS A 80 2.81 -1.07 -11.58
CA LYS A 80 3.95 -1.59 -10.82
C LYS A 80 3.78 -1.25 -9.35
N ASP A 81 4.62 -1.82 -8.50
CA ASP A 81 4.70 -1.48 -7.08
C ASP A 81 4.60 0.04 -6.86
N SER A 82 3.63 0.47 -6.06
CA SER A 82 3.28 1.87 -5.84
C SER A 82 4.43 2.71 -5.26
N LYS A 83 5.40 2.07 -4.62
CA LYS A 83 6.60 2.70 -4.04
C LYS A 83 7.67 3.03 -5.09
N LYS A 84 7.56 2.47 -6.30
CA LYS A 84 8.53 2.66 -7.41
C LYS A 84 8.20 3.83 -8.33
N PHE A 85 7.15 4.60 -8.05
CA PHE A 85 6.83 5.79 -8.83
C PHE A 85 7.70 6.97 -8.45
N SER A 86 8.30 7.62 -9.45
CA SER A 86 9.20 8.76 -9.26
C SER A 86 8.47 10.09 -9.00
N SER A 87 7.15 10.16 -9.20
CA SER A 87 6.37 11.37 -8.94
C SER A 87 4.89 11.07 -8.69
N LYS A 88 4.25 11.93 -7.87
CA LYS A 88 2.81 11.89 -7.60
C LYS A 88 1.97 11.98 -8.91
N LYS A 89 2.41 12.82 -9.87
CA LYS A 89 1.70 12.95 -11.16
C LYS A 89 1.66 11.65 -11.96
N LYS A 90 2.75 10.87 -11.92
CA LYS A 90 2.81 9.59 -12.66
C LYS A 90 1.90 8.53 -12.04
N ILE A 91 1.93 8.36 -10.72
CA ILE A 91 1.08 7.37 -10.06
C ILE A 91 -0.41 7.73 -10.19
N MET A 92 -0.76 9.03 -10.12
CA MET A 92 -2.13 9.49 -10.34
C MET A 92 -2.65 9.16 -11.74
N LYS A 93 -1.84 9.36 -12.79
CA LYS A 93 -2.21 8.97 -14.16
C LYS A 93 -2.50 7.47 -14.29
N VAL A 94 -1.68 6.64 -13.62
CA VAL A 94 -1.89 5.18 -13.64
C VAL A 94 -3.13 4.81 -12.82
N ALA A 95 -3.38 5.49 -11.70
CA ALA A 95 -4.60 5.29 -10.92
C ALA A 95 -5.86 5.60 -11.76
N GLU A 96 -5.89 6.71 -12.49
CA GLU A 96 -7.02 7.04 -13.37
C GLU A 96 -7.16 6.01 -14.50
N TYR A 97 -6.05 5.58 -15.12
CA TYR A 97 -6.08 4.51 -16.12
C TYR A 97 -6.70 3.20 -15.57
N ILE A 98 -6.31 2.80 -14.34
CA ILE A 98 -6.87 1.62 -13.68
C ILE A 98 -8.39 1.77 -13.49
N LYS A 99 -8.84 2.94 -12.98
CA LYS A 99 -10.26 3.21 -12.75
C LYS A 99 -11.09 3.16 -14.04
N GLU A 100 -10.53 3.62 -15.15
CA GLU A 100 -11.18 3.67 -16.44
C GLU A 100 -11.27 2.30 -17.12
N HIS A 101 -10.26 1.43 -16.94
CA HIS A 101 -10.10 0.21 -17.72
C HIS A 101 -10.26 -1.10 -16.91
N ALA A 102 -10.32 -1.04 -15.59
CA ALA A 102 -10.60 -2.21 -14.78
C ALA A 102 -12.04 -2.70 -15.01
N VAL A 103 -12.27 -4.01 -14.92
CA VAL A 103 -13.62 -4.59 -14.94
C VAL A 103 -14.46 -4.07 -13.78
N ALA A 104 -13.83 -3.99 -12.60
CA ALA A 104 -14.42 -3.40 -11.40
C ALA A 104 -13.32 -2.99 -10.42
N TRP A 105 -13.57 -1.96 -9.65
CA TRP A 105 -12.69 -1.53 -8.57
C TRP A 105 -13.48 -0.84 -7.46
N ASN A 106 -12.95 -0.90 -6.25
CA ASN A 106 -13.46 -0.15 -5.12
C ASN A 106 -12.32 0.24 -4.19
N VAL A 107 -12.46 1.39 -3.54
CA VAL A 107 -11.59 1.83 -2.45
C VAL A 107 -12.47 2.07 -1.23
N SER A 108 -12.14 1.40 -0.14
CA SER A 108 -12.75 1.58 1.18
C SER A 108 -11.72 2.09 2.17
N TRP A 109 -12.19 2.64 3.28
CA TRP A 109 -11.32 3.10 4.36
C TRP A 109 -11.91 2.74 5.72
N VAL A 110 -11.02 2.64 6.69
CA VAL A 110 -11.37 2.47 8.11
C VAL A 110 -10.61 3.55 8.86
N ASP A 111 -11.33 4.33 9.66
CA ASP A 111 -10.79 5.49 10.35
C ASP A 111 -9.89 5.13 11.53
N GLU A 112 -9.18 6.12 12.06
CA GLU A 112 -8.26 5.98 13.18
C GLU A 112 -8.95 5.53 14.47
N SER A 113 -10.20 5.90 14.68
CA SER A 113 -10.93 5.53 15.87
C SER A 113 -11.35 4.05 15.86
N GLU A 114 -11.73 3.53 14.68
CA GLU A 114 -11.96 2.09 14.49
C GLU A 114 -10.65 1.29 14.58
N ILE A 115 -9.53 1.84 14.07
CA ILE A 115 -8.21 1.22 14.19
C ILE A 115 -7.79 1.10 15.66
N ASP A 116 -7.96 2.17 16.43
CA ASP A 116 -7.64 2.16 17.86
C ASP A 116 -8.49 1.19 18.66
N LYS A 117 -9.74 0.97 18.25
CA LYS A 117 -10.68 0.06 18.88
C LYS A 117 -10.43 -1.41 18.52
N ASN A 118 -10.10 -1.72 17.28
CA ASN A 118 -10.10 -3.08 16.74
C ASN A 118 -8.71 -3.60 16.36
N ASN A 119 -7.66 -2.80 16.46
CA ASN A 119 -6.31 -2.95 15.89
C ASN A 119 -6.25 -2.85 14.36
N ILE A 120 -5.02 -2.67 13.85
CA ILE A 120 -4.79 -2.41 12.42
C ILE A 120 -5.02 -3.64 11.53
N LEU A 121 -4.73 -4.84 12.02
CA LEU A 121 -4.93 -6.07 11.23
C LEU A 121 -6.42 -6.27 10.95
N GLU A 122 -7.24 -6.24 12.00
CA GLU A 122 -8.68 -6.39 11.88
C GLU A 122 -9.30 -5.27 11.04
N SER A 123 -8.81 -4.04 11.19
CA SER A 123 -9.27 -2.90 10.41
C SER A 123 -8.93 -3.04 8.91
N SER A 124 -7.73 -3.54 8.56
CA SER A 124 -7.39 -3.85 7.17
C SER A 124 -8.31 -4.93 6.60
N MET A 125 -8.56 -6.02 7.34
CA MET A 125 -9.47 -7.10 6.90
C MET A 125 -10.91 -6.59 6.69
N ARG A 126 -11.42 -5.75 7.59
CA ARG A 126 -12.73 -5.10 7.43
C ARG A 126 -12.78 -4.23 6.18
N GLY A 127 -11.73 -3.46 5.92
CA GLY A 127 -11.61 -2.67 4.69
C GLY A 127 -11.64 -3.54 3.44
N MET A 128 -10.94 -4.69 3.44
CA MET A 128 -10.95 -5.65 2.34
C MET A 128 -12.34 -6.23 2.12
N HIS A 129 -13.03 -6.63 3.19
CA HIS A 129 -14.41 -7.13 3.10
C HIS A 129 -15.39 -6.06 2.61
N LYS A 130 -15.28 -4.80 3.06
CA LYS A 130 -16.08 -3.67 2.53
C LYS A 130 -15.90 -3.49 1.02
N CYS A 131 -14.66 -3.62 0.51
CA CYS A 131 -14.40 -3.55 -0.93
C CYS A 131 -15.10 -4.70 -1.70
N LEU A 132 -15.01 -5.93 -1.18
CA LEU A 132 -15.67 -7.08 -1.80
C LEU A 132 -17.18 -6.94 -1.78
N ASP A 133 -17.77 -6.49 -0.66
CA ASP A 133 -19.21 -6.21 -0.55
C ASP A 133 -19.70 -5.17 -1.57
N ALA A 134 -18.86 -4.19 -1.88
CA ALA A 134 -19.18 -3.17 -2.87
C ALA A 134 -19.09 -3.69 -4.32
N LEU A 135 -18.19 -4.64 -4.59
CA LEU A 135 -17.92 -5.10 -5.96
C LEU A 135 -18.84 -6.26 -6.41
N PHE A 136 -19.13 -7.23 -5.55
CA PHE A 136 -19.92 -8.39 -5.92
C PHE A 136 -21.28 -8.06 -6.56
N PRO A 137 -22.06 -7.07 -6.07
CA PRO A 137 -23.33 -6.72 -6.69
C PRO A 137 -23.22 -6.33 -8.17
N SER A 138 -22.17 -5.61 -8.57
CA SER A 138 -21.94 -5.19 -9.96
C SER A 138 -21.41 -6.33 -10.85
N LEU A 139 -20.91 -7.40 -10.26
CA LEU A 139 -20.33 -8.56 -10.96
C LEU A 139 -21.28 -9.77 -10.99
N GLY A 140 -22.58 -9.57 -10.80
CA GLY A 140 -23.58 -10.63 -10.83
C GLY A 140 -23.90 -11.25 -9.48
N GLY A 141 -23.49 -10.62 -8.37
CA GLY A 141 -23.75 -11.07 -7.01
C GLY A 141 -22.90 -12.26 -6.59
N TYR A 142 -23.38 -13.02 -5.61
CA TYR A 142 -22.60 -14.11 -4.99
C TYR A 142 -22.83 -15.48 -5.63
N LYS A 143 -23.56 -15.55 -6.75
CA LYS A 143 -23.92 -16.80 -7.43
C LYS A 143 -22.72 -17.68 -7.72
N ASP A 144 -21.67 -17.10 -8.29
CA ASP A 144 -20.45 -17.79 -8.71
C ASP A 144 -19.23 -17.43 -7.85
N ILE A 145 -19.43 -17.05 -6.57
CA ILE A 145 -18.37 -16.63 -5.66
C ILE A 145 -17.26 -17.68 -5.52
N ASP A 146 -17.61 -18.97 -5.57
CA ASP A 146 -16.68 -20.10 -5.50
C ASP A 146 -15.87 -20.32 -6.79
N LYS A 147 -16.24 -19.67 -7.88
CA LYS A 147 -15.47 -19.63 -9.14
C LYS A 147 -14.55 -18.42 -9.25
N CYS A 148 -14.57 -17.56 -8.25
CA CYS A 148 -13.72 -16.39 -8.16
C CYS A 148 -12.52 -16.66 -7.24
N LEU A 149 -11.51 -15.78 -7.26
CA LEU A 149 -10.33 -15.87 -6.41
C LEU A 149 -9.97 -14.50 -5.86
N ALA A 150 -9.73 -14.39 -4.56
CA ALA A 150 -9.09 -13.21 -3.97
C ALA A 150 -7.58 -13.42 -3.91
N LEU A 151 -6.82 -12.49 -4.48
CA LEU A 151 -5.37 -12.37 -4.41
C LEU A 151 -5.04 -11.24 -3.43
N VAL A 152 -4.58 -11.57 -2.25
CA VAL A 152 -4.41 -10.63 -1.14
C VAL A 152 -2.93 -10.37 -0.89
N ASP A 153 -2.50 -9.10 -0.85
CA ASP A 153 -1.14 -8.78 -0.42
C ASP A 153 -0.90 -9.16 1.03
N GLY A 154 0.28 -9.73 1.30
CA GLY A 154 0.68 -10.15 2.65
C GLY A 154 0.53 -11.64 2.90
N ASN A 155 0.38 -12.01 4.18
CA ASN A 155 0.39 -13.40 4.65
C ASN A 155 -0.84 -13.80 5.47
N TYR A 156 -1.86 -12.95 5.52
CA TYR A 156 -3.05 -13.18 6.31
C TYR A 156 -4.30 -12.57 5.65
N PHE A 157 -5.40 -13.30 5.69
CA PHE A 157 -6.72 -12.84 5.26
C PHE A 157 -7.82 -13.56 6.05
N ASN A 158 -8.79 -12.80 6.56
CA ASN A 158 -9.99 -13.37 7.14
C ASN A 158 -10.90 -13.92 6.03
N PRO A 159 -11.31 -15.19 6.09
CA PRO A 159 -12.19 -15.78 5.06
C PRO A 159 -13.42 -14.93 4.80
N TYR A 160 -13.71 -14.65 3.54
CA TYR A 160 -14.88 -13.91 3.12
C TYR A 160 -15.98 -14.88 2.67
N SER A 161 -17.11 -14.87 3.39
CA SER A 161 -18.24 -15.75 3.12
C SER A 161 -19.54 -14.96 3.08
N ARG A 162 -20.42 -15.33 2.14
CA ARG A 162 -21.76 -14.70 2.00
C ARG A 162 -22.80 -15.77 1.71
N PHE A 163 -24.05 -15.47 2.03
CA PHE A 163 -25.15 -16.34 1.68
C PHE A 163 -25.37 -16.32 0.17
N ASN A 164 -25.33 -17.48 -0.43
CA ASN A 164 -25.58 -17.70 -1.86
C ASN A 164 -27.05 -18.07 -2.04
N ASN A 165 -27.85 -17.14 -2.56
CA ASN A 165 -29.30 -17.35 -2.73
C ASN A 165 -29.61 -18.48 -3.74
N ASP A 166 -28.80 -18.66 -4.77
CA ASP A 166 -29.03 -19.69 -5.79
C ASP A 166 -28.75 -21.09 -5.26
N LYS A 167 -27.75 -21.22 -4.40
CA LYS A 167 -27.35 -22.52 -3.79
C LYS A 167 -28.00 -22.77 -2.44
N HIS A 168 -28.71 -21.78 -1.89
CA HIS A 168 -29.31 -21.80 -0.54
C HIS A 168 -28.33 -22.20 0.57
N CYS A 169 -27.07 -21.76 0.46
CA CYS A 169 -26.01 -22.06 1.45
C CYS A 169 -25.03 -20.88 1.60
N ILE A 170 -24.22 -20.92 2.66
CA ILE A 170 -23.07 -20.02 2.80
C ILE A 170 -21.98 -20.51 1.84
N SER A 171 -21.56 -19.64 0.94
CA SER A 171 -20.43 -19.86 0.04
C SER A 171 -19.28 -18.93 0.41
N GLN A 172 -18.06 -19.46 0.31
CA GLN A 172 -16.83 -18.75 0.62
C GLN A 172 -16.10 -18.35 -0.66
N LEU A 173 -15.53 -17.15 -0.70
CA LEU A 173 -14.60 -16.73 -1.72
C LEU A 173 -13.26 -17.45 -1.52
N PRO A 174 -12.80 -18.28 -2.46
CA PRO A 174 -11.44 -18.79 -2.46
C PRO A 174 -10.43 -17.63 -2.40
N HIS A 175 -9.35 -17.80 -1.63
CA HIS A 175 -8.33 -16.77 -1.51
C HIS A 175 -6.92 -17.36 -1.42
N ILE A 176 -5.97 -16.55 -1.84
CA ILE A 176 -4.52 -16.79 -1.70
C ILE A 176 -3.88 -15.52 -1.17
N THR A 177 -3.08 -15.65 -0.13
CA THR A 177 -2.21 -14.59 0.35
C THR A 177 -0.87 -14.64 -0.36
N VAL A 178 -0.35 -13.48 -0.78
CA VAL A 178 0.88 -13.38 -1.56
C VAL A 178 1.78 -12.32 -0.94
N GLU A 179 2.83 -12.75 -0.26
CA GLU A 179 3.83 -11.83 0.26
C GLU A 179 4.49 -11.04 -0.88
N GLN A 180 4.53 -9.70 -0.74
CA GLN A 180 4.99 -8.77 -1.78
C GLN A 180 4.20 -8.96 -3.10
N GLY A 181 2.90 -9.16 -2.98
CA GLY A 181 2.01 -9.45 -4.10
C GLY A 181 1.97 -8.30 -5.12
N ASP A 182 2.14 -7.06 -4.67
CA ASP A 182 2.26 -5.84 -5.48
C ASP A 182 3.45 -5.87 -6.47
N SER A 183 4.43 -6.74 -6.23
CA SER A 183 5.56 -6.98 -7.13
C SER A 183 5.43 -8.25 -7.97
N LYS A 184 4.33 -9.00 -7.82
CA LYS A 184 4.12 -10.30 -8.48
C LYS A 184 2.87 -10.32 -9.36
N TYR A 185 1.75 -9.77 -8.88
CA TYR A 185 0.47 -9.80 -9.58
C TYR A 185 -0.04 -8.41 -9.89
N MET A 186 -0.46 -8.22 -11.14
CA MET A 186 -0.91 -6.93 -11.65
C MET A 186 -2.15 -6.40 -10.92
N ALA A 187 -3.10 -7.28 -10.57
CA ALA A 187 -4.31 -6.89 -9.85
C ALA A 187 -4.00 -6.38 -8.43
N ILE A 188 -3.02 -7.00 -7.72
CA ILE A 188 -2.57 -6.53 -6.40
C ILE A 188 -1.83 -5.18 -6.54
N ALA A 189 -0.93 -5.05 -7.54
CA ALA A 189 -0.24 -3.79 -7.80
C ALA A 189 -1.22 -2.64 -8.14
N ALA A 190 -2.27 -2.93 -8.90
CA ALA A 190 -3.33 -1.97 -9.21
C ALA A 190 -4.08 -1.55 -7.93
N ALA A 191 -4.42 -2.49 -7.04
CA ALA A 191 -5.02 -2.20 -5.75
C ALA A 191 -4.10 -1.34 -4.87
N SER A 192 -2.80 -1.67 -4.79
CA SER A 192 -1.78 -0.87 -4.10
C SER A 192 -1.76 0.60 -4.57
N ILE A 193 -1.80 0.81 -5.88
CA ILE A 193 -1.83 2.15 -6.48
C ILE A 193 -3.09 2.90 -6.07
N LEU A 194 -4.28 2.27 -6.17
CA LEU A 194 -5.55 2.92 -5.82
C LEU A 194 -5.64 3.23 -4.32
N ALA A 195 -5.29 2.29 -3.45
CA ALA A 195 -5.29 2.51 -2.00
C ALA A 195 -4.35 3.65 -1.61
N LYS A 196 -3.11 3.64 -2.16
CA LYS A 196 -2.11 4.68 -1.89
C LYS A 196 -2.55 6.04 -2.38
N THR A 197 -3.01 6.15 -3.62
CA THR A 197 -3.39 7.45 -4.19
C THR A 197 -4.60 8.05 -3.47
N ALA A 198 -5.59 7.24 -3.13
CA ALA A 198 -6.76 7.70 -2.37
C ALA A 198 -6.36 8.21 -0.97
N ARG A 199 -5.50 7.46 -0.27
CA ARG A 199 -5.01 7.86 1.04
C ARG A 199 -4.17 9.14 1.00
N ASP A 200 -3.22 9.20 0.08
CA ASP A 200 -2.33 10.37 -0.04
C ASP A 200 -3.15 11.63 -0.39
N SER A 201 -4.19 11.52 -1.23
CA SER A 201 -5.11 12.61 -1.55
C SER A 201 -5.85 13.10 -0.31
N TYR A 202 -6.43 12.19 0.48
CA TYR A 202 -7.11 12.53 1.72
C TYR A 202 -6.22 13.28 2.71
N ILE A 203 -4.96 12.82 2.91
CA ILE A 203 -4.01 13.52 3.79
C ILE A 203 -3.71 14.93 3.29
N LEU A 204 -3.54 15.11 1.98
CA LEU A 204 -3.28 16.42 1.40
C LEU A 204 -4.49 17.36 1.50
N GLU A 205 -5.69 16.85 1.32
CA GLU A 205 -6.94 17.59 1.52
C GLU A 205 -7.06 18.08 2.97
N LEU A 206 -6.78 17.20 3.95
CA LEU A 206 -6.72 17.60 5.35
C LEU A 206 -5.65 18.67 5.62
N CYS A 207 -4.48 18.57 5.00
CA CYS A 207 -3.43 19.57 5.13
C CYS A 207 -3.83 20.93 4.52
N GLN A 208 -4.63 20.93 3.47
CA GLN A 208 -5.17 22.18 2.88
C GLN A 208 -6.25 22.80 3.78
N GLU A 209 -7.12 21.97 4.35
CA GLU A 209 -8.18 22.42 5.23
C GLU A 209 -7.65 22.87 6.61
N TYR A 210 -6.58 22.21 7.10
CA TYR A 210 -5.94 22.46 8.39
C TYR A 210 -4.42 22.66 8.25
N PRO A 211 -3.95 23.85 7.88
CA PRO A 211 -2.52 24.13 7.65
C PRO A 211 -1.61 23.81 8.84
N GLU A 212 -2.14 23.90 10.08
CA GLU A 212 -1.40 23.51 11.28
C GLU A 212 -0.91 22.07 11.26
N LEU A 213 -1.56 21.16 10.52
CA LEU A 213 -1.10 19.78 10.36
C LEU A 213 0.24 19.69 9.63
N VAL A 214 0.48 20.61 8.69
CA VAL A 214 1.76 20.74 8.00
C VAL A 214 2.80 21.37 8.92
N GLU A 215 2.45 22.46 9.61
CA GLU A 215 3.36 23.19 10.50
C GLU A 215 3.83 22.31 11.66
N ARG A 216 2.89 21.65 12.35
CA ARG A 216 3.17 20.82 13.53
C ARG A 216 3.85 19.49 13.16
N TYR A 217 3.39 18.80 12.14
CA TYR A 217 3.73 17.39 11.90
C TYR A 217 4.38 17.12 10.54
N GLY A 218 4.34 18.05 9.58
CA GLY A 218 4.87 17.88 8.21
C GLY A 218 4.13 16.85 7.38
N LEU A 219 2.80 16.72 7.55
CA LEU A 219 2.00 15.65 6.96
C LEU A 219 1.93 15.71 5.44
N ASP A 220 2.12 16.87 4.84
CA ASP A 220 2.19 17.10 3.39
C ASP A 220 3.32 16.33 2.68
N THR A 221 4.35 15.98 3.46
CA THR A 221 5.53 15.27 2.95
C THR A 221 5.63 13.85 3.47
N ASN A 222 5.35 13.61 4.75
CA ASN A 222 5.48 12.30 5.39
C ASN A 222 4.21 11.44 5.33
N MET A 223 3.09 11.97 4.85
CA MET A 223 1.82 11.25 4.75
C MET A 223 1.39 10.55 6.05
N GLY A 224 1.76 11.12 7.20
CA GLY A 224 1.44 10.57 8.52
C GLY A 224 2.33 9.44 9.02
N TYR A 225 3.37 9.05 8.29
CA TYR A 225 4.35 8.07 8.77
C TYR A 225 5.29 8.69 9.81
N GLY A 226 5.80 7.84 10.72
CA GLY A 226 6.63 8.23 11.86
C GLY A 226 8.04 8.71 11.48
N THR A 227 8.16 9.74 10.65
CA THR A 227 9.43 10.40 10.35
C THR A 227 9.91 11.21 11.55
N LYS A 228 11.21 11.57 11.58
CA LYS A 228 11.78 12.40 12.65
C LYS A 228 10.96 13.68 12.88
N ARG A 229 10.56 14.39 11.80
CA ARG A 229 9.73 15.60 11.89
C ARG A 229 8.38 15.33 12.53
N HIS A 230 7.70 14.24 12.13
CA HIS A 230 6.40 13.88 12.69
C HIS A 230 6.50 13.55 14.18
N LEU A 231 7.46 12.70 14.56
CA LEU A 231 7.68 12.34 15.96
C LEU A 231 8.05 13.54 16.83
N GLU A 232 8.86 14.46 16.32
CA GLU A 232 9.19 15.71 17.02
C GLU A 232 7.96 16.59 17.17
N GLY A 233 7.14 16.72 16.13
CA GLY A 233 5.86 17.43 16.19
C GLY A 233 4.94 16.88 17.28
N ILE A 234 4.85 15.55 17.40
CA ILE A 234 4.05 14.92 18.47
C ILE A 234 4.61 15.26 19.86
N ARG A 235 5.93 15.28 20.05
CA ARG A 235 6.54 15.65 21.34
C ARG A 235 6.24 17.10 21.73
N GLN A 236 6.25 18.01 20.76
CA GLN A 236 6.06 19.45 21.00
C GLN A 236 4.59 19.83 21.12
N HIS A 237 3.73 19.25 20.29
CA HIS A 237 2.33 19.68 20.13
C HIS A 237 1.31 18.65 20.61
N GLY A 238 1.74 17.46 21.05
CA GLY A 238 0.82 16.34 21.29
C GLY A 238 0.30 15.74 19.98
N ILE A 239 -0.78 14.97 20.06
CA ILE A 239 -1.45 14.37 18.90
C ILE A 239 -2.73 15.13 18.57
N SER A 240 -3.12 15.17 17.30
CA SER A 240 -4.42 15.68 16.86
C SER A 240 -5.50 14.59 16.92
N GLN A 241 -6.75 14.98 16.64
CA GLN A 241 -7.90 14.07 16.60
C GLN A 241 -7.77 12.92 15.58
N TRP A 242 -6.98 13.07 14.55
CA TRP A 242 -6.76 12.07 13.51
C TRP A 242 -5.55 11.16 13.75
N HIS A 243 -4.84 11.31 14.85
CA HIS A 243 -3.76 10.39 15.21
C HIS A 243 -4.31 9.10 15.82
N ARG A 244 -3.60 8.01 15.55
CA ARG A 244 -3.89 6.69 16.13
C ARG A 244 -3.29 6.62 17.52
N ARG A 245 -4.13 6.69 18.54
CA ARG A 245 -3.72 6.76 19.96
C ARG A 245 -3.04 5.49 20.46
N THR A 246 -3.28 4.36 19.79
CA THR A 246 -2.71 3.06 20.17
C THR A 246 -1.38 2.77 19.48
N PHE A 247 -0.91 3.65 18.56
CA PHE A 247 0.30 3.40 17.77
C PHE A 247 1.55 3.95 18.43
N GLY A 248 2.42 3.01 18.86
CA GLY A 248 3.68 3.36 19.52
C GLY A 248 3.49 4.06 20.87
N ASP A 249 4.53 4.09 21.67
CA ASP A 249 4.43 4.64 23.03
C ASP A 249 4.26 6.17 23.04
N LEU A 250 4.78 6.82 22.01
CA LEU A 250 4.68 8.27 21.90
C LEU A 250 3.23 8.74 21.69
N CYS A 251 2.46 8.10 20.79
CA CYS A 251 1.06 8.45 20.60
C CYS A 251 0.19 8.08 21.81
N LYS A 252 0.50 6.95 22.48
CA LYS A 252 -0.20 6.50 23.68
C LYS A 252 -0.08 7.48 24.85
N SER A 253 1.08 8.11 25.02
CA SER A 253 1.39 9.00 26.13
C SER A 253 1.14 10.48 25.84
N ALA A 254 0.98 10.87 24.57
CA ALA A 254 0.82 12.25 24.18
C ALA A 254 -0.59 12.80 24.51
N ALA A 255 -0.64 14.08 24.91
CA ALA A 255 -1.90 14.79 25.03
C ALA A 255 -2.60 14.94 23.68
N VAL A 256 -3.93 14.91 23.68
CA VAL A 256 -4.74 15.16 22.47
C VAL A 256 -5.03 16.65 22.39
N ASN A 257 -4.48 17.32 21.38
CA ASN A 257 -4.67 18.72 21.10
C ASN A 257 -5.43 18.86 19.78
N MET A 258 -6.70 19.24 19.88
CA MET A 258 -7.58 19.39 18.72
C MET A 258 -7.02 20.46 17.77
N VAL A 259 -7.04 20.16 16.49
CA VAL A 259 -6.77 21.14 15.43
C VAL A 259 -8.11 21.63 14.90
N THR A 260 -8.29 22.94 14.93
CA THR A 260 -9.53 23.61 14.47
C THR A 260 -9.24 24.42 13.20
N ARG A 261 -10.30 24.71 12.45
CA ARG A 261 -10.21 25.55 11.25
C ARG A 261 -9.83 26.99 11.62
#